data_33cbb2aec92e6a9f9a42afc752c4e370
#
_entry.id   33cbb2aec92e6a9f9a42afc752c4e370
#
_cell.length_a   1.000
_cell.length_b   1.000
_cell.length_c   1.000
_cell.angle_alpha   90.00
_cell.angle_beta   90.00
_cell.angle_gamma   90.00
#
_symmetry.space_group_name_H-M   'P 1'
#
loop_
_entity.id
_entity.type
_entity.pdbx_description
1 polymer ?
#
loop_
_entity_poly.entity_id
_entity_poly.type
_entity_poly.pdbx_seq_one_letter_code
_entity_poly.pdbx_strand_id
1 'polypeptide(L)' 'MYLCISGFLIDDSDDDSLKFELDVPKSHEDAVMAAMNWKTFNEGAAGETPLSEAKIHKIEKILNISLPHELALYIGVEA' A
#
# COMPACT_ATOMS: atom_id res chain seq x y z
N MET A 1 11.45 3.63 10.04
CA MET A 1 10.08 3.47 9.49
C MET A 1 10.12 3.32 7.99
N TYR A 2 9.20 2.57 7.45
CA TYR A 2 9.11 2.36 6.01
C TYR A 2 7.64 2.14 5.64
N LEU A 3 7.32 2.31 4.34
CA LEU A 3 5.98 2.07 3.83
C LEU A 3 5.86 0.62 3.39
N CYS A 4 4.74 0.00 3.69
CA CYS A 4 4.46 -1.39 3.31
C CYS A 4 3.08 -1.49 2.69
N ILE A 5 3.01 -2.15 1.53
CA ILE A 5 1.74 -2.45 0.87
C ILE A 5 1.42 -3.91 1.15
N SER A 6 0.20 -4.17 1.63
CA SER A 6 -0.25 -5.53 1.92
C SER A 6 -1.53 -5.85 1.18
N GLY A 7 -1.73 -7.12 0.88
CA GLY A 7 -2.90 -7.59 0.14
C GLY A 7 -3.55 -8.79 0.80
N PHE A 8 -4.88 -8.80 0.78
CA PHE A 8 -5.70 -9.84 1.38
C PHE A 8 -6.78 -10.26 0.39
N LEU A 9 -7.37 -11.44 0.60
CA LEU A 9 -8.48 -11.88 -0.26
C LEU A 9 -9.68 -10.96 -0.09
N ILE A 10 -10.35 -10.68 -1.22
CA ILE A 10 -11.53 -9.80 -1.24
C ILE A 10 -12.80 -10.54 -0.84
N ASP A 11 -12.86 -11.85 -1.09
CA ASP A 11 -14.07 -12.65 -0.90
C ASP A 11 -14.41 -12.85 0.58
N ASP A 12 -15.57 -13.48 0.85
CA ASP A 12 -16.07 -13.76 2.19
C ASP A 12 -15.40 -14.98 2.84
N SER A 13 -14.23 -15.36 2.37
CA SER A 13 -13.49 -16.47 2.93
C SER A 13 -13.06 -16.17 4.36
N ASP A 14 -13.01 -17.18 5.21
CA ASP A 14 -12.48 -17.04 6.56
C ASP A 14 -10.97 -16.85 6.59
N ASP A 15 -10.33 -16.89 5.43
CA ASP A 15 -8.89 -16.75 5.30
C ASP A 15 -8.52 -15.25 5.22
N ASP A 16 -8.16 -14.69 6.36
CA ASP A 16 -7.71 -13.30 6.47
C ASP A 16 -6.19 -13.18 6.51
N SER A 17 -5.47 -14.21 6.10
CA SER A 17 -4.02 -14.18 6.08
C SER A 17 -3.48 -13.28 4.97
N LEU A 18 -2.27 -12.76 5.18
CA LEU A 18 -1.58 -11.91 4.22
C LEU A 18 -1.25 -12.72 2.96
N LYS A 19 -1.67 -12.21 1.80
CA LYS A 19 -1.43 -12.86 0.49
C LYS A 19 -0.37 -12.15 -0.34
N PHE A 20 -0.12 -10.88 -0.05
CA PHE A 20 0.84 -10.07 -0.78
C PHE A 20 1.45 -9.04 0.16
N GLU A 21 2.75 -8.82 0.05
CA GLU A 21 3.46 -7.82 0.84
C GLU A 21 4.58 -7.23 0.00
N LEU A 22 4.68 -5.90 0.03
CA LEU A 22 5.72 -5.19 -0.68
C LEU A 22 6.22 -4.02 0.15
N ASP A 23 7.51 -4.02 0.46
CA ASP A 23 8.13 -2.87 1.10
C ASP A 23 8.45 -1.83 0.02
N VAL A 24 8.00 -0.60 0.22
CA VAL A 24 8.28 0.49 -0.71
C VAL A 24 9.75 0.88 -0.59
N PRO A 25 10.51 0.88 -1.71
CA PRO A 25 11.91 1.29 -1.67
C PRO A 25 12.05 2.72 -1.14
N LYS A 26 13.06 2.96 -0.34
CA LYS A 26 13.26 4.25 0.31
C LYS A 26 13.34 5.40 -0.70
N SER A 27 13.90 5.14 -1.86
CA SER A 27 14.03 6.15 -2.93
C SER A 27 12.66 6.58 -3.50
N HIS A 28 11.59 5.82 -3.25
CA HIS A 28 10.26 6.10 -3.77
C HIS A 28 9.26 6.49 -2.67
N GLU A 29 9.69 6.52 -1.41
CA GLU A 29 8.78 6.81 -0.29
C GLU A 29 8.08 8.16 -0.43
N ASP A 30 8.84 9.20 -0.77
CA ASP A 30 8.26 10.55 -0.88
C ASP A 30 7.19 10.60 -1.98
N ALA A 31 7.44 9.96 -3.12
CA ALA A 31 6.50 9.94 -4.22
C ALA A 31 5.22 9.16 -3.84
N VAL A 32 5.38 8.03 -3.16
CA VAL A 32 4.23 7.23 -2.73
C VAL A 32 3.42 7.98 -1.67
N MET A 33 4.08 8.63 -0.72
CA MET A 33 3.39 9.45 0.28
C MET A 33 2.62 10.59 -0.37
N ALA A 34 3.20 11.22 -1.40
CA ALA A 34 2.50 12.27 -2.14
C ALA A 34 1.26 11.72 -2.84
N ALA A 35 1.34 10.49 -3.39
CA ALA A 35 0.18 9.85 -4.01
C ALA A 35 -0.92 9.57 -2.99
N MET A 36 -0.56 9.33 -1.73
CA MET A 36 -1.51 9.14 -0.63
C MET A 36 -1.96 10.46 0.01
N ASN A 37 -1.39 11.57 -0.45
CA ASN A 37 -1.64 12.88 0.14
C ASN A 37 -1.16 12.97 1.59
N TRP A 38 -0.10 12.26 1.91
CA TRP A 38 0.54 12.27 3.23
C TRP A 38 1.80 13.14 3.17
N LYS A 39 1.95 14.02 4.12
CA LYS A 39 3.15 14.89 4.24
C LYS A 39 4.22 14.25 5.11
N THR A 40 3.82 13.39 6.05
CA THR A 40 4.73 12.72 6.97
C THR A 40 4.28 11.27 7.19
N PHE A 41 5.19 10.46 7.73
CA PHE A 41 4.86 9.10 8.13
C PHE A 41 3.75 9.06 9.18
N ASN A 42 3.67 10.08 10.03
CA ASN A 42 2.65 10.12 11.08
C ASN A 42 1.22 10.08 10.53
N GLU A 43 1.00 10.62 9.35
CA GLU A 43 -0.32 10.62 8.73
C GLU A 43 -0.77 9.22 8.34
N GLY A 44 0.18 8.33 8.04
CA GLY A 44 -0.13 6.94 7.71
C GLY A 44 0.06 5.96 8.86
N ALA A 45 0.54 6.42 10.01
CA ALA A 45 0.89 5.54 11.12
C ALA A 45 -0.31 5.13 11.99
N ALA A 46 -1.48 5.71 11.76
CA ALA A 46 -2.68 5.40 12.55
C ALA A 46 -3.32 4.05 12.20
N GLY A 47 -2.73 3.32 11.27
CA GLY A 47 -3.22 2.03 10.83
C GLY A 47 -3.04 1.88 9.33
N GLU A 48 -3.58 0.81 8.77
CA GLU A 48 -3.51 0.59 7.34
C GLU A 48 -4.63 1.32 6.62
N THR A 49 -4.30 1.93 5.48
CA THR A 49 -5.24 2.68 4.66
C THR A 49 -5.57 1.88 3.42
N PRO A 50 -6.86 1.62 3.12
CA PRO A 50 -7.22 0.93 1.89
C PRO A 50 -6.86 1.75 0.65
N LEU A 51 -6.40 1.06 -0.39
CA LEU A 51 -6.02 1.70 -1.64
C LEU A 51 -7.16 1.61 -2.64
N SER A 52 -7.55 2.78 -3.17
CA SER A 52 -8.51 2.84 -4.28
C SER A 52 -7.81 2.45 -5.58
N GLU A 53 -8.59 2.13 -6.62
CA GLU A 53 -8.03 1.83 -7.94
C GLU A 53 -7.14 2.97 -8.44
N ALA A 54 -7.58 4.21 -8.27
CA ALA A 54 -6.81 5.37 -8.71
C ALA A 54 -5.46 5.43 -8.01
N LYS A 55 -5.42 5.17 -6.71
CA LYS A 55 -4.16 5.17 -5.95
C LYS A 55 -3.27 4.00 -6.30
N ILE A 56 -3.86 2.82 -6.53
CA ILE A 56 -3.11 1.65 -6.99
C ILE A 56 -2.39 1.97 -8.30
N HIS A 57 -3.09 2.56 -9.27
CA HIS A 57 -2.49 2.93 -10.55
C HIS A 57 -1.37 3.96 -10.39
N LYS A 58 -1.54 4.94 -9.51
CA LYS A 58 -0.49 5.93 -9.25
C LYS A 58 0.75 5.28 -8.67
N ILE A 59 0.58 4.40 -7.72
CA ILE A 59 1.70 3.70 -7.07
C ILE A 59 2.40 2.78 -8.06
N GLU A 60 1.63 2.08 -8.91
CA GLU A 60 2.22 1.22 -9.95
C GLU A 60 3.13 2.03 -10.87
N LYS A 61 2.71 3.23 -11.26
CA LYS A 61 3.53 4.09 -12.11
C LYS A 61 4.80 4.56 -11.39
N ILE A 62 4.67 4.93 -10.13
CA ILE A 62 5.80 5.40 -9.33
C ILE A 62 6.85 4.29 -9.17
N LEU A 63 6.40 3.09 -8.85
CA LEU A 63 7.29 1.97 -8.58
C LEU A 63 7.66 1.18 -9.84
N ASN A 64 6.99 1.47 -10.96
CA ASN A 64 7.18 0.78 -12.24
C ASN A 64 6.98 -0.74 -12.10
N ILE A 65 5.89 -1.11 -11.42
CA ILE A 65 5.51 -2.50 -11.16
C ILE A 65 4.02 -2.69 -11.36
N SER A 66 3.57 -3.93 -11.39
CA SER A 66 2.15 -4.28 -11.36
C SER A 66 1.78 -4.81 -9.99
N LEU A 67 0.66 -4.32 -9.44
CA LEU A 67 0.12 -4.79 -8.18
C LEU A 67 -1.02 -5.78 -8.43
N PRO A 68 -1.27 -6.72 -7.50
CA PRO A 68 -2.36 -7.71 -7.67
C PRO A 68 -3.72 -7.06 -7.43
N HIS A 69 -4.41 -6.71 -8.52
CA HIS A 69 -5.71 -6.04 -8.45
C HIS A 69 -6.82 -6.94 -7.93
N GLU A 70 -6.61 -8.25 -7.93
CA GLU A 70 -7.57 -9.23 -7.41
C GLU A 70 -7.59 -9.29 -5.88
N LEU A 71 -6.67 -8.60 -5.22
CA LEU A 71 -6.60 -8.55 -3.76
C LEU A 71 -7.06 -7.18 -3.24
N ALA A 72 -7.52 -7.17 -2.00
CA ALA A 72 -7.75 -5.92 -1.28
C ALA A 72 -6.40 -5.39 -0.82
N LEU A 73 -5.98 -4.24 -1.34
CA LEU A 73 -4.67 -3.67 -1.07
C LEU A 73 -4.76 -2.54 -0.05
N TYR A 74 -3.79 -2.53 0.87
CA TYR A 74 -3.67 -1.52 1.91
C TYR A 74 -2.24 -1.02 1.97
N ILE A 75 -2.06 0.19 2.44
CA ILE A 75 -0.72 0.74 2.69
C ILE A 75 -0.64 1.23 4.13
N GLY A 76 0.48 0.97 4.77
CA GLY A 76 0.73 1.38 6.14
C GLY A 76 2.18 1.72 6.36
N VAL A 77 2.47 2.23 7.55
CA VAL A 77 3.83 2.56 7.98
C VAL A 77 4.27 1.50 8.99
N GLU A 78 5.41 0.89 8.71
CA GLU A 78 6.01 -0.12 9.58
C GLU A 78 7.26 0.41 10.26
N ALA A 79 7.56 -0.14 11.41
CA ALA A 79 8.74 0.28 12.18
C ALA A 79 10.03 -0.37 11.69
#